data_2b370b3dbe2eea3084edb58d945058f2
#
_entry.id   2b370b3dbe2eea3084edb58d945058f2
#
_cell.length_a   1.000
_cell.length_b   1.000
_cell.length_c   1.000
_cell.angle_alpha   90.00
_cell.angle_beta   90.00
_cell.angle_gamma   90.00
#
_symmetry.space_group_name_H-M   'P 1'
#
loop_
_entity.id
_entity.type
_entity.pdbx_description
1 polymer ?
#
loop_
_entity_poly.entity_id
_entity_poly.type
_entity_poly.pdbx_seq_one_letter_code
_entity_poly.pdbx_strand_id
1 'polypeptide(L)'
;MELKNLFGKRLKKIREAKGLTQQELAELCDLQTNSITLIEIGERAASFSTIELLAEKLGVSYAELFNFDCKDGLEPSKQNLLDYLNTELKDLDEHLLQHMIKYSKLVKEFYTSKK
;
A
#
# COMPACT_ATOMS: atom_id res chain seq x y z
N MET A 1 -15.49 -5.10 4.25
CA MET A 1 -14.53 -5.12 5.36
C MET A 1 -14.29 -3.70 5.85
N GLU A 2 -14.29 -3.50 7.15
CA GLU A 2 -14.15 -2.16 7.69
C GLU A 2 -12.75 -1.59 7.46
N LEU A 3 -12.68 -0.29 7.27
CA LEU A 3 -11.44 0.43 7.00
C LEU A 3 -10.40 0.21 8.10
N LYS A 4 -10.82 0.22 9.36
CA LYS A 4 -9.89 0.02 10.48
C LYS A 4 -9.21 -1.35 10.44
N ASN A 5 -9.91 -2.37 9.95
CA ASN A 5 -9.34 -3.72 9.79
C ASN A 5 -8.31 -3.74 8.67
N LEU A 6 -8.63 -3.12 7.55
CA LEU A 6 -7.73 -3.03 6.40
C LEU A 6 -6.47 -2.24 6.75
N PHE A 7 -6.66 -1.11 7.41
CA PHE A 7 -5.55 -0.28 7.86
C PHE A 7 -4.64 -1.02 8.84
N GLY A 8 -5.25 -1.70 9.82
CA GLY A 8 -4.49 -2.46 10.82
C GLY A 8 -3.62 -3.54 10.19
N LYS A 9 -4.18 -4.29 9.23
CA LYS A 9 -3.42 -5.32 8.51
C LYS A 9 -2.27 -4.73 7.71
N ARG A 10 -2.51 -3.60 7.07
CA ARG A 10 -1.49 -2.92 6.29
C ARG A 10 -0.36 -2.40 7.19
N LEU A 11 -0.73 -1.79 8.31
CA LEU A 11 0.24 -1.32 9.29
C LEU A 11 1.14 -2.45 9.77
N LYS A 12 0.55 -3.60 10.08
CA LYS A 12 1.32 -4.78 10.51
C LYS A 12 2.32 -5.21 9.45
N LYS A 13 1.91 -5.26 8.18
CA LYS A 13 2.80 -5.63 7.08
C LYS A 13 3.97 -4.67 6.95
N ILE A 14 3.70 -3.37 7.02
CA ILE A 14 4.75 -2.36 6.92
C ILE A 14 5.71 -2.48 8.10
N ARG A 15 5.17 -2.63 9.30
CA ARG A 15 5.97 -2.79 10.52
C ARG A 15 6.90 -4.00 10.42
N GLU A 16 6.35 -5.14 10.02
CA GLU A 16 7.13 -6.37 9.88
C GLU A 16 8.20 -6.25 8.78
N ALA A 17 7.86 -5.58 7.68
CA ALA A 17 8.80 -5.33 6.60
C ALA A 17 9.97 -4.45 7.04
N LYS A 18 9.74 -3.58 8.03
CA LYS A 18 10.80 -2.75 8.62
C LYS A 18 11.56 -3.47 9.75
N GLY A 19 11.17 -4.71 10.06
CA GLY A 19 11.83 -5.48 11.11
C GLY A 19 11.52 -5.03 12.53
N LEU A 20 10.39 -4.35 12.73
CA LEU A 20 10.02 -3.81 14.03
C LEU A 20 8.99 -4.69 14.72
N THR A 21 9.12 -4.80 16.05
CA THR A 21 8.07 -5.39 16.89
C THR A 21 7.01 -4.33 17.18
N GLN A 22 5.87 -4.77 17.67
CA GLN A 22 4.82 -3.83 18.11
C GLN A 22 5.35 -2.88 19.20
N GLN A 23 6.12 -3.41 20.13
CA GLN A 23 6.71 -2.61 21.19
C GLN A 23 7.68 -1.57 20.64
N GLU A 24 8.53 -1.97 19.70
CA GLU A 24 9.49 -1.04 19.08
C GLU A 24 8.79 0.09 18.33
N LEU A 25 7.74 -0.24 17.59
CA LEU A 25 6.98 0.79 16.87
C LEU A 25 6.30 1.73 17.87
N ALA A 26 5.72 1.19 18.93
CA ALA A 26 5.07 2.01 19.97
C ALA A 26 6.08 2.97 20.59
N GLU A 27 7.28 2.49 20.90
CA GLU A 27 8.34 3.33 21.45
C GLU A 27 8.73 4.46 20.51
N LEU A 28 8.87 4.15 19.21
CA LEU A 28 9.21 5.15 18.21
C LEU A 28 8.13 6.24 18.13
N CYS A 29 6.88 5.87 18.31
CA CYS A 29 5.75 6.79 18.19
C CYS A 29 5.35 7.42 19.54
N ASP A 30 6.03 7.08 20.61
CA ASP A 30 5.67 7.50 21.96
C ASP A 30 4.22 7.12 22.31
N LEU A 31 3.86 5.90 21.92
CA LEU A 31 2.55 5.32 22.17
C LEU A 31 2.70 4.08 23.04
N GLN A 32 1.60 3.64 23.65
CA GLN A 32 1.59 2.38 24.38
C GLN A 32 1.52 1.22 23.39
N THR A 33 2.20 0.12 23.70
CA THR A 33 2.18 -1.09 22.88
C THR A 33 0.76 -1.56 22.63
N ASN A 34 -0.10 -1.50 23.64
CA ASN A 34 -1.50 -1.89 23.52
C ASN A 34 -2.23 -1.09 22.44
N SER A 35 -1.89 0.19 22.27
CA SER A 35 -2.50 1.02 21.22
C SER A 35 -2.16 0.47 19.83
N ILE A 36 -0.90 0.10 19.61
CA ILE A 36 -0.49 -0.50 18.33
C ILE A 36 -1.19 -1.83 18.11
N THR A 37 -1.24 -2.67 19.14
CA THR A 37 -1.91 -3.98 19.06
C THR A 37 -3.37 -3.83 18.65
N LEU A 38 -4.11 -2.92 19.31
CA LEU A 38 -5.52 -2.72 19.03
C LEU A 38 -5.77 -2.17 17.61
N ILE A 39 -4.88 -1.30 17.14
CA ILE A 39 -4.97 -0.78 15.76
C ILE A 39 -4.73 -1.91 14.76
N GLU A 40 -3.71 -2.73 14.97
CA GLU A 40 -3.36 -3.80 14.04
C GLU A 40 -4.43 -4.89 13.96
N ILE A 41 -5.11 -5.19 15.05
CA ILE A 41 -6.19 -6.19 15.02
C ILE A 41 -7.53 -5.61 14.59
N GLY A 42 -7.61 -4.29 14.37
CA GLY A 42 -8.83 -3.65 13.90
C GLY A 42 -9.85 -3.32 14.97
N GLU A 43 -9.47 -3.41 16.25
CA GLU A 43 -10.35 -3.07 17.37
C GLU A 43 -10.42 -1.56 17.61
N ARG A 44 -9.39 -0.84 17.19
CA ARG A 44 -9.30 0.61 17.36
C ARG A 44 -8.92 1.26 16.05
N ALA A 45 -9.62 2.34 15.69
CA ALA A 45 -9.23 3.16 14.54
C ALA A 45 -8.12 4.12 14.96
N ALA A 46 -7.11 4.27 14.11
CA ALA A 46 -6.07 5.26 14.34
C ALA A 46 -6.60 6.66 14.08
N SER A 47 -6.32 7.61 14.97
CA SER A 47 -6.66 9.00 14.71
C SER A 47 -5.75 9.56 13.62
N PHE A 48 -6.14 10.69 13.01
CA PHE A 48 -5.29 11.33 12.03
C PHE A 48 -3.92 11.70 12.59
N SER A 49 -3.87 12.16 13.84
CA SER A 49 -2.59 12.45 14.51
C SER A 49 -1.71 11.21 14.61
N THR A 50 -2.31 10.08 14.93
CA THR A 50 -1.59 8.80 15.01
C THR A 50 -1.10 8.38 13.63
N ILE A 51 -1.92 8.54 12.59
CA ILE A 51 -1.54 8.20 11.22
C ILE A 51 -0.35 9.04 10.77
N GLU A 52 -0.37 10.35 11.05
CA GLU A 52 0.76 11.23 10.73
C GLU A 52 2.04 10.76 11.42
N LEU A 53 1.92 10.40 12.67
CA LEU A 53 3.06 9.94 13.47
C LEU A 53 3.61 8.61 12.95
N LEU A 54 2.71 7.67 12.65
CA LEU A 54 3.11 6.37 12.09
C LEU A 54 3.83 6.54 10.74
N ALA A 55 3.31 7.38 9.86
CA ALA A 55 3.94 7.65 8.58
C ALA A 55 5.35 8.22 8.74
N GLU A 56 5.49 9.20 9.62
CA GLU A 56 6.77 9.83 9.89
C GLU A 56 7.79 8.85 10.45
N LYS A 57 7.41 8.09 11.47
CA LYS A 57 8.34 7.19 12.14
C LYS A 57 8.68 5.95 11.30
N LEU A 58 7.76 5.49 10.49
CA LEU A 58 8.01 4.37 9.58
C LEU A 58 8.70 4.81 8.29
N GLY A 59 8.73 6.11 8.02
CA GLY A 59 9.33 6.63 6.80
C GLY A 59 8.55 6.27 5.55
N VAL A 60 7.23 6.21 5.64
CA VAL A 60 6.36 5.87 4.50
C VAL A 60 5.38 7.01 4.26
N SER A 61 4.84 7.06 3.05
CA SER A 61 3.82 8.04 2.69
C SER A 61 2.46 7.61 3.23
N TYR A 62 1.52 8.54 3.29
CA TYR A 62 0.13 8.21 3.62
C TYR A 62 -0.45 7.23 2.61
N ALA A 63 -0.11 7.40 1.33
CA ALA A 63 -0.56 6.48 0.29
C ALA A 63 -0.09 5.05 0.55
N GLU A 64 1.13 4.87 1.04
CA GLU A 64 1.64 3.54 1.39
C GLU A 64 0.87 2.91 2.55
N LEU A 65 0.52 3.72 3.55
CA LEU A 65 -0.26 3.24 4.70
C LEU A 65 -1.66 2.76 4.27
N PHE A 66 -2.22 3.38 3.25
CA PHE A 66 -3.57 3.07 2.78
C PHE A 66 -3.57 2.24 1.50
N ASN A 67 -2.42 1.68 1.13
CA ASN A 67 -2.31 0.84 -0.07
C ASN A 67 -2.73 -0.59 0.25
N PHE A 68 -4.03 -0.83 0.22
CA PHE A 68 -4.61 -2.15 0.45
C PHE A 68 -5.82 -2.33 -0.47
N ASP A 69 -6.10 -3.59 -0.78
CA ASP A 69 -7.21 -3.93 -1.65
C ASP A 69 -8.50 -3.99 -0.85
N CYS A 70 -9.50 -3.25 -1.30
CA CYS A 70 -10.86 -3.41 -0.78
C CYS A 70 -11.48 -4.59 -1.52
N LYS A 71 -11.38 -5.77 -0.93
CA LYS A 71 -11.82 -7.00 -1.61
C LYS A 71 -13.31 -7.29 -1.48
N ASP A 72 -14.07 -6.42 -0.86
CA ASP A 72 -15.49 -6.66 -0.66
C ASP A 72 -16.30 -6.35 -1.92
N GLY A 73 -16.03 -7.14 -2.96
CA GLY A 73 -16.79 -7.07 -4.18
C GLY A 73 -16.38 -5.98 -5.15
N LEU A 74 -15.33 -5.23 -4.84
CA LEU A 74 -14.83 -4.20 -5.74
C LEU A 74 -13.53 -4.63 -6.36
N GLU A 75 -13.62 -5.18 -7.56
CA GLU A 75 -12.44 -5.42 -8.36
C GLU A 75 -11.87 -4.07 -8.80
N PRO A 76 -10.53 -3.90 -8.84
CA PRO A 76 -9.97 -2.66 -9.37
C PRO A 76 -10.43 -2.49 -10.81
N SER A 77 -11.00 -1.34 -11.12
CA SER A 77 -11.42 -1.06 -12.49
C SER A 77 -10.20 -0.93 -13.38
N LYS A 78 -10.41 -1.13 -14.69
CA LYS A 78 -9.36 -0.90 -15.68
C LYS A 78 -8.76 0.49 -15.54
N GLN A 79 -9.59 1.50 -15.27
CA GLN A 79 -9.12 2.87 -15.12
C GLN A 79 -8.23 3.02 -13.89
N ASN A 80 -8.57 2.37 -12.78
CA ASN A 80 -7.76 2.42 -11.56
C ASN A 80 -6.39 1.76 -11.79
N LEU A 81 -6.35 0.66 -12.53
CA LEU A 81 -5.09 0.01 -12.88
C LEU A 81 -4.24 0.88 -13.78
N LEU A 82 -4.86 1.56 -14.74
CA LEU A 82 -4.15 2.48 -15.62
C LEU A 82 -3.59 3.67 -14.86
N ASP A 83 -4.36 4.23 -13.92
CA ASP A 83 -3.91 5.34 -13.10
C ASP A 83 -2.72 4.95 -12.23
N TYR A 84 -2.78 3.76 -11.64
CA TYR A 84 -1.67 3.23 -10.86
C TYR A 84 -0.42 3.08 -11.73
N LEU A 85 -0.57 2.48 -12.91
CA LEU A 85 0.52 2.26 -13.83
C LEU A 85 1.13 3.59 -14.29
N ASN A 86 0.31 4.58 -14.59
CA ASN A 86 0.78 5.91 -14.97
C ASN A 86 1.61 6.55 -13.85
N THR A 87 1.18 6.38 -12.60
CA THR A 87 1.91 6.90 -11.44
C THR A 87 3.29 6.25 -11.34
N GLU A 88 3.35 4.93 -11.52
CA GLU A 88 4.61 4.20 -11.44
C GLU A 88 5.58 4.55 -12.58
N LEU A 89 5.04 4.85 -13.76
CA LEU A 89 5.86 5.05 -14.97
C LEU A 89 6.26 6.50 -15.19
N LYS A 90 5.63 7.46 -14.54
CA LYS A 90 5.85 8.87 -14.85
C LYS A 90 7.28 9.36 -14.63
N ASP A 91 8.01 8.70 -13.74
CA ASP A 91 9.40 9.08 -13.41
C ASP A 91 10.44 8.34 -14.23
N LEU A 92 10.00 7.47 -15.14
CA LEU A 92 10.92 6.75 -16.03
C LEU A 92 11.34 7.64 -17.19
N ASP A 93 12.58 7.48 -17.63
CA ASP A 93 13.04 8.23 -18.80
C ASP A 93 12.37 7.71 -20.09
N GLU A 94 12.48 8.49 -21.15
CA GLU A 94 11.83 8.21 -22.43
C GLU A 94 12.26 6.84 -23.00
N HIS A 95 13.53 6.49 -22.84
CA HIS A 95 14.06 5.24 -23.34
C HIS A 95 13.40 4.02 -22.68
N LEU A 96 13.27 4.08 -21.34
CA LEU A 96 12.61 3.01 -20.59
C LEU A 96 11.12 2.93 -20.92
N LEU A 97 10.48 4.08 -21.12
CA LEU A 97 9.07 4.10 -21.52
C LEU A 97 8.87 3.45 -22.89
N GLN A 98 9.78 3.68 -23.83
CA GLN A 98 9.73 3.02 -25.15
C GLN A 98 9.86 1.51 -25.02
N HIS A 99 10.74 1.02 -24.15
CA HIS A 99 10.86 -0.41 -23.89
C HIS A 99 9.56 -1.00 -23.31
N MET A 100 8.93 -0.27 -22.41
CA MET A 100 7.67 -0.72 -21.82
C MET A 100 6.56 -0.81 -22.85
N ILE A 101 6.50 0.14 -23.78
CA ILE A 101 5.53 0.12 -24.88
C ILE A 101 5.75 -1.10 -25.76
N LYS A 102 6.98 -1.36 -26.13
CA LYS A 102 7.34 -2.52 -26.95
C LYS A 102 6.95 -3.82 -26.25
N TYR A 103 7.25 -3.93 -24.97
CA TYR A 103 6.89 -5.11 -24.17
C TYR A 103 5.38 -5.30 -24.12
N SER A 104 4.62 -4.23 -23.92
CA SER A 104 3.16 -4.33 -23.83
C SER A 104 2.55 -4.78 -25.16
N LYS A 105 3.12 -4.40 -26.30
CA LYS A 105 2.67 -4.89 -27.61
C LYS A 105 2.88 -6.38 -27.74
N LEU A 106 4.03 -6.89 -27.31
CA LEU A 106 4.31 -8.33 -27.30
C LEU A 106 3.33 -9.10 -26.43
N VAL A 107 3.01 -8.57 -25.26
CA VAL A 107 2.04 -9.18 -24.37
C VAL A 107 0.67 -9.25 -25.01
N LYS A 108 0.23 -8.17 -25.67
CA LYS A 108 -1.06 -8.13 -26.36
C LYS A 108 -1.12 -9.18 -27.48
N GLU A 109 -0.07 -9.30 -28.28
CA GLU A 109 0.00 -10.30 -29.34
C GLU A 109 -0.10 -11.71 -28.78
N PHE A 110 0.62 -11.97 -27.70
CA PHE A 110 0.61 -13.27 -27.04
C PHE A 110 -0.79 -13.66 -26.58
N TYR A 111 -1.50 -12.74 -25.92
CA TYR A 111 -2.84 -13.01 -25.42
C TYR A 111 -3.86 -13.10 -26.55
N THR A 112 -3.69 -12.33 -27.60
CA THR A 112 -4.59 -12.36 -28.76
C THR A 112 -4.44 -13.67 -29.53
N SER A 113 -3.21 -14.17 -29.70
CA SER A 113 -2.95 -15.41 -30.43
C SER A 113 -3.45 -16.66 -29.72
N LYS A 114 -3.69 -16.59 -28.41
CA LYS A 114 -4.21 -17.70 -27.63
C LYS A 114 -5.72 -17.87 -27.70
N LYS A 115 -6.41 -16.92 -28.26
CA LYS A 115 -7.84 -17.03 -28.49
C LYS A 115 -8.09 -17.77 -29.81
#